data_238e14709e643c10fa5526436b53844a
#
_entry.id   238e14709e643c10fa5526436b53844a
#
_cell.length_a   1.000
_cell.length_b   1.000
_cell.length_c   1.000
_cell.angle_alpha   90.00
_cell.angle_beta   90.00
_cell.angle_gamma   90.00
#
_symmetry.space_group_name_H-M   'P 1'
#
loop_
_entity.id
_entity.type
_entity.pdbx_description
1 polymer ?
#
loop_
_entity_poly.entity_id
_entity_poly.type
_entity_poly.pdbx_seq_one_letter_code
_entity_poly.pdbx_strand_id
1 'polypeptide(L)'
;SLLHPFMGGQWQNDTPTLRIPYYRSLEPLQPGFLPGRAEQHLAGQVFSGLTRFNGNSSEPTGDLAHHWEISADGLRWHFYIRSTLHWHNGDKIETAQLRQSLTALLSQPGMGTLFRSVLRIETTHPQCLTFILHQPDYWLAHRLATYCSRLAHPDYPVVGSGPFRLSVFEPELVRLESHEQYHLGHPLLKAIEYWITPQLFDYSLGTSCRHPVQIAIGEADELASLRLVS
;
A
#
# COMPACT_ATOMS: atom_id res chain seq x y z
N SER A 1 -4.71 27.36 7.91
CA SER A 1 -5.04 25.99 7.58
C SER A 1 -4.89 25.09 8.79
N LEU A 2 -5.74 24.10 8.91
CA LEU A 2 -5.76 23.18 10.04
C LEU A 2 -4.48 22.35 10.17
N LEU A 3 -3.77 22.13 9.07
CA LEU A 3 -2.53 21.36 9.07
C LEU A 3 -1.32 22.18 9.47
N HIS A 4 -1.41 23.49 9.40
CA HIS A 4 -0.28 24.38 9.68
C HIS A 4 0.31 24.20 11.08
N PRO A 5 -0.47 24.10 12.16
CA PRO A 5 0.09 23.86 13.49
C PRO A 5 0.78 22.50 13.62
N PHE A 6 0.26 21.48 12.95
CA PHE A 6 0.83 20.13 12.99
C PHE A 6 2.16 20.03 12.25
N MET A 7 2.32 20.84 11.24
CA MET A 7 3.53 20.84 10.42
C MET A 7 4.63 21.72 10.97
N GLY A 8 4.39 22.42 12.07
CA GLY A 8 5.39 23.19 12.76
C GLY A 8 6.11 24.22 11.88
N GLY A 9 5.41 24.80 10.93
CA GLY A 9 6.03 25.72 10.00
C GLY A 9 6.91 25.08 8.93
N GLN A 10 6.79 23.80 8.73
CA GLN A 10 7.61 23.05 7.76
C GLN A 10 7.11 23.18 6.32
N TRP A 11 6.66 24.34 5.96
CA TRP A 11 6.27 24.69 4.61
C TRP A 11 7.51 25.12 3.82
N GLN A 12 8.28 24.15 3.36
CA GLN A 12 9.39 24.42 2.44
C GLN A 12 8.94 24.11 1.03
N ASN A 13 9.04 25.10 0.13
CA ASN A 13 8.71 24.96 -1.29
C ASN A 13 7.23 24.56 -1.50
N ASP A 14 6.32 25.04 -0.66
CA ASP A 14 4.88 24.78 -0.73
C ASP A 14 4.51 23.29 -0.64
N THR A 15 5.43 22.45 -0.13
CA THR A 15 5.22 21.02 -0.04
C THR A 15 5.26 20.59 1.42
N PRO A 16 4.11 20.28 2.02
CA PRO A 16 4.04 20.01 3.45
C PRO A 16 4.53 18.62 3.84
N THR A 17 5.11 18.56 5.03
CA THR A 17 5.38 17.29 5.72
C THR A 17 4.39 17.15 6.87
N LEU A 18 3.67 16.04 6.90
CA LEU A 18 2.76 15.72 7.99
C LEU A 18 3.53 14.93 9.04
N ARG A 19 3.47 15.41 10.30
CA ARG A 19 4.11 14.74 11.44
C ARG A 19 3.05 14.19 12.38
N ILE A 20 3.14 12.90 12.66
CA ILE A 20 2.15 12.18 13.43
C ILE A 20 2.84 11.56 14.64
N PRO A 21 2.47 11.94 15.88
CA PRO A 21 2.95 11.24 17.06
C PRO A 21 2.27 9.86 17.14
N TYR A 22 3.05 8.84 17.51
CA TYR A 22 2.51 7.50 17.63
C TYR A 22 3.00 6.85 18.94
N TYR A 23 2.20 5.94 19.49
CA TYR A 23 2.38 5.45 20.85
C TYR A 23 3.28 4.22 20.95
N ARG A 24 3.55 3.54 19.86
CA ARG A 24 4.39 2.34 19.85
C ARG A 24 5.27 2.30 18.61
N SER A 25 6.36 1.53 18.69
CA SER A 25 7.19 1.24 17.52
C SER A 25 6.39 0.47 16.48
N LEU A 26 6.69 0.74 15.23
CA LEU A 26 6.05 0.07 14.09
C LEU A 26 6.83 -1.19 13.73
N GLU A 27 6.11 -2.24 13.37
CA GLU A 27 6.70 -3.47 12.88
C GLU A 27 7.16 -3.30 11.43
N PRO A 28 8.17 -4.05 10.98
CA PRO A 28 8.63 -3.99 9.61
C PRO A 28 7.52 -4.22 8.60
N LEU A 29 7.53 -3.40 7.54
CA LEU A 29 6.55 -3.53 6.46
C LEU A 29 7.01 -4.60 5.47
N GLN A 30 6.04 -5.37 4.99
CA GLN A 30 6.26 -6.40 3.97
C GLN A 30 4.95 -6.70 3.28
N PRO A 31 4.99 -7.23 2.05
CA PRO A 31 3.79 -7.75 1.39
C PRO A 31 3.19 -8.91 2.16
N GLY A 32 1.87 -9.06 2.06
CA GLY A 32 1.14 -10.13 2.73
C GLY A 32 0.44 -9.65 3.99
N PHE A 33 0.10 -10.58 4.85
CA PHE A 33 -0.62 -10.27 6.08
C PHE A 33 0.27 -9.56 7.09
N LEU A 34 -0.28 -8.49 7.66
CA LEU A 34 0.36 -7.71 8.71
C LEU A 34 -0.57 -7.66 9.92
N PRO A 35 -0.04 -7.86 11.13
CA PRO A 35 -0.90 -7.96 12.32
C PRO A 35 -1.44 -6.61 12.78
N GLY A 36 -0.72 -5.53 12.58
CA GLY A 36 -1.08 -4.21 13.09
C GLY A 36 -1.86 -3.38 12.08
N ARG A 37 -2.88 -2.65 12.57
CA ARG A 37 -3.67 -1.76 11.73
C ARG A 37 -2.84 -0.64 11.11
N ALA A 38 -1.92 -0.07 11.89
CA ALA A 38 -1.02 0.98 11.42
C ALA A 38 -0.11 0.47 10.31
N GLU A 39 0.45 -0.72 10.49
CA GLU A 39 1.28 -1.37 9.48
C GLU A 39 0.50 -1.67 8.21
N GLN A 40 -0.73 -2.13 8.35
CA GLN A 40 -1.61 -2.36 7.19
C GLN A 40 -1.86 -1.08 6.40
N HIS A 41 -2.10 0.01 7.11
CA HIS A 41 -2.31 1.32 6.51
C HIS A 41 -1.05 1.81 5.79
N LEU A 42 0.11 1.71 6.44
CA LEU A 42 1.39 2.09 5.85
C LEU A 42 1.73 1.24 4.63
N ALA A 43 1.49 -0.05 4.69
CA ALA A 43 1.70 -0.94 3.55
C ALA A 43 0.86 -0.51 2.34
N GLY A 44 -0.34 0.00 2.59
CA GLY A 44 -1.20 0.55 1.53
C GLY A 44 -0.65 1.80 0.88
N GLN A 45 0.23 2.52 1.55
CA GLN A 45 0.86 3.72 1.01
C GLN A 45 2.19 3.43 0.31
N VAL A 46 2.85 2.36 0.71
CA VAL A 46 4.17 1.98 0.17
C VAL A 46 4.03 1.02 -1.01
N PHE A 47 3.08 0.10 -0.95
CA PHE A 47 2.92 -0.94 -1.96
C PHE A 47 1.64 -0.73 -2.77
N SER A 48 1.69 -1.13 -4.04
CA SER A 48 0.53 -1.17 -4.93
C SER A 48 0.16 -2.59 -5.27
N GLY A 49 -1.13 -2.83 -5.55
CA GLY A 49 -1.60 -4.09 -6.07
C GLY A 49 -1.95 -4.00 -7.56
N LEU A 50 -2.41 -5.09 -8.13
CA LEU A 50 -2.92 -5.07 -9.50
C LEU A 50 -4.19 -4.24 -9.61
N THR A 51 -5.03 -4.34 -8.59
CA THR A 51 -6.30 -3.62 -8.48
C THR A 51 -6.36 -2.91 -7.12
N ARG A 52 -7.30 -2.00 -6.98
CA ARG A 52 -7.52 -1.25 -5.74
C ARG A 52 -9.00 -0.94 -5.56
N PHE A 53 -9.39 -0.69 -4.31
CA PHE A 53 -10.68 -0.06 -4.04
C PHE A 53 -10.52 1.45 -4.03
N ASN A 54 -11.42 2.14 -4.70
CA ASN A 54 -11.39 3.60 -4.78
C ASN A 54 -12.49 4.19 -3.89
N GLY A 55 -12.07 4.88 -2.83
CA GLY A 55 -13.01 5.48 -1.89
C GLY A 55 -13.90 4.44 -1.21
N ASN A 56 -15.21 4.68 -1.22
CA ASN A 56 -16.19 3.81 -0.58
C ASN A 56 -16.77 2.76 -1.53
N SER A 57 -16.26 2.66 -2.74
CA SER A 57 -16.74 1.68 -3.71
C SER A 57 -16.32 0.27 -3.29
N SER A 58 -17.24 -0.69 -3.42
CA SER A 58 -16.97 -2.11 -3.22
C SER A 58 -16.44 -2.79 -4.48
N GLU A 59 -16.45 -2.09 -5.61
CA GLU A 59 -15.94 -2.59 -6.87
C GLU A 59 -14.49 -2.19 -7.05
N PRO A 60 -13.61 -3.14 -7.41
CA PRO A 60 -12.22 -2.81 -7.64
C PRO A 60 -12.03 -2.02 -8.94
N THR A 61 -11.06 -1.12 -8.91
CA THR A 61 -10.62 -0.36 -10.07
C THR A 61 -9.17 -0.68 -10.38
N GLY A 62 -8.66 -0.17 -11.50
CA GLY A 62 -7.29 -0.41 -11.90
C GLY A 62 -6.28 0.25 -10.95
N ASP A 63 -5.17 -0.43 -10.71
CA ASP A 63 -4.00 0.09 -10.00
C ASP A 63 -2.78 -0.12 -10.90
N LEU A 64 -1.94 -1.12 -10.65
CA LEU A 64 -0.85 -1.46 -11.58
C LEU A 64 -1.39 -1.96 -12.92
N ALA A 65 -2.52 -2.66 -12.92
CA ALA A 65 -3.27 -2.98 -14.14
C ALA A 65 -4.27 -1.87 -14.43
N HIS A 66 -4.37 -1.49 -15.69
CA HIS A 66 -5.38 -0.49 -16.10
C HIS A 66 -6.69 -1.15 -16.54
N HIS A 67 -6.67 -2.43 -16.84
CA HIS A 67 -7.82 -3.16 -17.38
C HIS A 67 -7.59 -4.67 -17.19
N TRP A 68 -8.67 -5.43 -17.17
CA TRP A 68 -8.60 -6.89 -17.17
C TRP A 68 -9.78 -7.48 -17.93
N GLU A 69 -9.59 -8.70 -18.44
CA GLU A 69 -10.59 -9.46 -19.17
C GLU A 69 -10.63 -10.89 -18.66
N ILE A 70 -11.82 -11.48 -18.66
CA ILE A 70 -12.04 -12.85 -18.22
C ILE A 70 -12.42 -13.67 -19.45
N SER A 71 -11.79 -14.85 -19.61
CA SER A 71 -12.15 -15.78 -20.68
C SER A 71 -13.58 -16.31 -20.52
N ALA A 72 -14.15 -16.80 -21.61
CA ALA A 72 -15.54 -17.27 -21.62
C ALA A 72 -15.79 -18.39 -20.60
N ASP A 73 -14.78 -19.25 -20.36
CA ASP A 73 -14.87 -20.35 -19.38
C ASP A 73 -14.59 -19.89 -17.94
N GLY A 74 -14.20 -18.64 -17.74
CA GLY A 74 -13.89 -18.09 -16.42
C GLY A 74 -12.55 -18.56 -15.83
N LEU A 75 -11.74 -19.29 -16.58
CA LEU A 75 -10.51 -19.90 -16.07
C LEU A 75 -9.26 -19.09 -16.33
N ARG A 76 -9.35 -18.02 -17.11
CA ARG A 76 -8.22 -17.17 -17.43
C ARG A 76 -8.59 -15.71 -17.20
N TRP A 77 -7.78 -15.03 -16.40
CA TRP A 77 -7.89 -13.59 -16.18
C TRP A 77 -6.66 -12.91 -16.73
N HIS A 78 -6.86 -12.03 -17.72
CA HIS A 78 -5.78 -11.26 -18.34
C HIS A 78 -5.76 -9.86 -17.76
N PHE A 79 -4.70 -9.53 -17.03
CA PHE A 79 -4.50 -8.18 -16.47
C PHE A 79 -3.51 -7.44 -17.35
N TYR A 80 -3.93 -6.30 -17.88
CA TYR A 80 -3.12 -5.46 -18.74
C TYR A 80 -2.42 -4.41 -17.89
N ILE A 81 -1.09 -4.49 -17.86
CA ILE A 81 -0.24 -3.70 -17.00
C ILE A 81 0.05 -2.36 -17.65
N ARG A 82 0.05 -1.28 -16.87
CA ARG A 82 0.44 0.05 -17.34
C ARG A 82 1.87 0.05 -17.83
N SER A 83 2.17 0.85 -18.85
CA SER A 83 3.48 0.83 -19.50
C SER A 83 4.54 1.72 -18.84
N THR A 84 4.13 2.61 -17.94
CA THR A 84 5.02 3.63 -17.36
C THR A 84 5.10 3.55 -15.85
N LEU A 85 5.27 2.35 -15.33
CA LEU A 85 5.36 2.10 -13.89
C LEU A 85 6.80 2.11 -13.43
N HIS A 86 7.03 2.67 -12.22
CA HIS A 86 8.35 2.73 -11.61
C HIS A 86 8.29 2.26 -10.16
N TRP A 87 9.29 1.48 -9.79
CA TRP A 87 9.57 1.18 -8.40
C TRP A 87 10.10 2.41 -7.67
N HIS A 88 10.03 2.40 -6.34
CA HIS A 88 10.53 3.52 -5.53
C HIS A 88 12.03 3.79 -5.71
N ASN A 89 12.80 2.82 -6.16
CA ASN A 89 14.22 2.99 -6.45
C ASN A 89 14.50 3.63 -7.82
N GLY A 90 13.44 3.96 -8.57
CA GLY A 90 13.56 4.59 -9.89
C GLY A 90 13.58 3.61 -11.05
N ASP A 91 13.73 2.32 -10.80
CA ASP A 91 13.73 1.32 -11.86
C ASP A 91 12.33 1.15 -12.45
N LYS A 92 12.28 0.92 -13.76
CA LYS A 92 11.03 0.62 -14.44
C LYS A 92 10.50 -0.75 -13.98
N ILE A 93 9.20 -0.83 -13.77
CA ILE A 93 8.55 -2.10 -13.41
C ILE A 93 8.34 -2.92 -14.67
N GLU A 94 8.91 -4.11 -14.68
CA GLU A 94 8.67 -5.11 -15.74
C GLU A 94 7.57 -6.07 -15.31
N THR A 95 6.74 -6.51 -16.26
CA THR A 95 5.65 -7.42 -15.98
C THR A 95 6.15 -8.74 -15.39
N ALA A 96 7.32 -9.22 -15.82
CA ALA A 96 7.95 -10.40 -15.27
C ALA A 96 8.29 -10.25 -13.77
N GLN A 97 8.64 -9.06 -13.32
CA GLN A 97 8.87 -8.78 -11.91
C GLN A 97 7.58 -8.89 -11.10
N LEU A 98 6.47 -8.38 -11.65
CA LEU A 98 5.16 -8.50 -10.99
C LEU A 98 4.72 -9.96 -10.88
N ARG A 99 4.95 -10.75 -11.92
CA ARG A 99 4.70 -12.20 -11.87
C ARG A 99 5.50 -12.86 -10.75
N GLN A 100 6.78 -12.53 -10.66
CA GLN A 100 7.69 -13.07 -9.65
C GLN A 100 7.23 -12.67 -8.24
N SER A 101 6.88 -11.41 -8.04
CA SER A 101 6.38 -10.89 -6.76
C SER A 101 5.07 -11.53 -6.35
N LEU A 102 4.14 -11.71 -7.29
CA LEU A 102 2.87 -12.39 -7.06
C LEU A 102 3.07 -13.86 -6.69
N THR A 103 3.93 -14.56 -7.40
CA THR A 103 4.22 -15.96 -7.13
C THR A 103 4.78 -16.13 -5.72
N ALA A 104 5.70 -15.25 -5.33
CA ALA A 104 6.26 -15.26 -3.98
C ALA A 104 5.19 -14.94 -2.92
N LEU A 105 4.35 -13.96 -3.19
CA LEU A 105 3.27 -13.58 -2.28
C LEU A 105 2.28 -14.72 -2.04
N LEU A 106 1.86 -15.39 -3.11
CA LEU A 106 0.91 -16.50 -3.02
C LEU A 106 1.49 -17.73 -2.32
N SER A 107 2.81 -17.80 -2.20
CA SER A 107 3.50 -18.88 -1.47
C SER A 107 3.53 -18.65 0.04
N GLN A 108 3.18 -17.46 0.50
CA GLN A 108 3.19 -17.16 1.94
C GLN A 108 2.05 -17.88 2.67
N PRO A 109 2.24 -18.21 3.96
CA PRO A 109 1.19 -18.82 4.77
C PRO A 109 -0.07 -17.95 4.79
N GLY A 110 -1.22 -18.56 4.57
CA GLY A 110 -2.51 -17.87 4.55
C GLY A 110 -2.88 -17.30 3.18
N MET A 111 -1.92 -16.87 2.39
CA MET A 111 -2.20 -16.33 1.05
C MET A 111 -2.66 -17.42 0.09
N GLY A 112 -2.11 -18.63 0.22
CA GLY A 112 -2.56 -19.77 -0.57
C GLY A 112 -4.03 -20.11 -0.38
N THR A 113 -4.55 -19.93 0.83
CA THR A 113 -5.99 -20.13 1.11
C THR A 113 -6.83 -19.06 0.42
N LEU A 114 -6.40 -17.80 0.50
CA LEU A 114 -7.10 -16.68 -0.11
C LEU A 114 -7.14 -16.79 -1.64
N PHE A 115 -6.10 -17.33 -2.24
CA PHE A 115 -5.96 -17.47 -3.69
C PHE A 115 -5.95 -18.93 -4.15
N ARG A 116 -6.68 -19.79 -3.45
CA ARG A 116 -6.72 -21.23 -3.76
C ARG A 116 -7.25 -21.56 -5.15
N SER A 117 -7.99 -20.66 -5.78
CA SER A 117 -8.47 -20.84 -7.15
C SER A 117 -7.35 -20.71 -8.19
N VAL A 118 -6.23 -20.09 -7.84
CA VAL A 118 -5.15 -19.80 -8.77
C VAL A 118 -4.24 -21.03 -8.94
N LEU A 119 -4.15 -21.52 -10.16
CA LEU A 119 -3.24 -22.61 -10.51
C LEU A 119 -1.82 -22.07 -10.75
N ARG A 120 -1.69 -21.06 -11.59
CA ARG A 120 -0.42 -20.43 -11.90
C ARG A 120 -0.64 -19.06 -12.53
N ILE A 121 0.44 -18.27 -12.61
CA ILE A 121 0.45 -16.96 -13.23
C ILE A 121 1.47 -16.99 -14.36
N GLU A 122 1.09 -16.49 -15.52
CA GLU A 122 1.91 -16.46 -16.71
C GLU A 122 2.05 -15.06 -17.25
N THR A 123 3.17 -14.80 -17.93
CA THR A 123 3.40 -13.55 -18.68
C THR A 123 3.18 -13.86 -20.14
N THR A 124 1.96 -13.69 -20.64
CA THR A 124 1.60 -14.06 -22.02
C THR A 124 2.10 -13.03 -23.03
N HIS A 125 2.19 -11.77 -22.62
CA HIS A 125 2.73 -10.65 -23.41
C HIS A 125 3.50 -9.72 -22.50
N PRO A 126 4.36 -8.83 -23.05
CA PRO A 126 5.16 -7.90 -22.23
C PRO A 126 4.36 -7.03 -21.28
N GLN A 127 3.09 -6.78 -21.57
CA GLN A 127 2.22 -5.94 -20.73
C GLN A 127 1.01 -6.70 -20.22
N CYS A 128 1.07 -8.03 -20.15
CA CYS A 128 -0.07 -8.83 -19.73
C CYS A 128 0.33 -9.93 -18.76
N LEU A 129 -0.31 -9.94 -17.60
CA LEU A 129 -0.27 -11.04 -16.65
C LEU A 129 -1.55 -11.86 -16.78
N THR A 130 -1.41 -13.17 -16.91
CA THR A 130 -2.55 -14.07 -17.00
C THR A 130 -2.59 -14.99 -15.79
N PHE A 131 -3.69 -14.94 -15.06
CA PHE A 131 -3.97 -15.90 -13.98
C PHE A 131 -4.70 -17.08 -14.57
N ILE A 132 -4.14 -18.28 -14.41
CA ILE A 132 -4.79 -19.52 -14.81
C ILE A 132 -5.41 -20.12 -13.54
N LEU A 133 -6.70 -20.40 -13.60
CA LEU A 133 -7.46 -20.85 -12.44
C LEU A 133 -7.83 -22.33 -12.54
N HIS A 134 -7.95 -23.01 -11.39
CA HIS A 134 -8.50 -24.35 -11.28
C HIS A 134 -10.01 -24.39 -11.52
N GLN A 135 -10.69 -23.29 -11.12
CA GLN A 135 -12.12 -23.12 -11.21
C GLN A 135 -12.45 -21.65 -11.37
N PRO A 136 -13.60 -21.30 -11.95
CA PRO A 136 -13.99 -19.89 -12.07
C PRO A 136 -14.04 -19.22 -10.70
N ASP A 137 -13.52 -17.99 -10.66
CA ASP A 137 -13.47 -17.18 -9.44
C ASP A 137 -13.70 -15.72 -9.82
N TYR A 138 -14.94 -15.26 -9.73
CA TYR A 138 -15.31 -13.91 -10.11
C TYR A 138 -14.97 -12.85 -9.06
N TRP A 139 -14.37 -13.25 -7.92
CA TRP A 139 -13.90 -12.36 -6.87
C TRP A 139 -12.40 -12.12 -6.91
N LEU A 140 -11.71 -12.57 -7.94
CA LEU A 140 -10.27 -12.47 -8.03
C LEU A 140 -9.79 -11.02 -7.96
N ALA A 141 -10.41 -10.11 -8.73
CA ALA A 141 -10.04 -8.70 -8.72
C ALA A 141 -10.28 -8.04 -7.37
N HIS A 142 -11.31 -8.46 -6.64
CA HIS A 142 -11.60 -7.97 -5.29
C HIS A 142 -10.52 -8.40 -4.30
N ARG A 143 -10.08 -9.66 -4.36
CA ARG A 143 -9.02 -10.16 -3.48
C ARG A 143 -7.70 -9.49 -3.77
N LEU A 144 -7.40 -9.23 -5.02
CA LEU A 144 -6.18 -8.52 -5.42
C LEU A 144 -6.16 -7.05 -4.98
N ALA A 145 -7.30 -6.48 -4.62
CA ALA A 145 -7.42 -5.11 -4.14
C ALA A 145 -7.25 -5.00 -2.62
N THR A 146 -7.15 -6.10 -1.90
CA THR A 146 -6.98 -6.08 -0.44
C THR A 146 -5.55 -5.69 -0.04
N TYR A 147 -5.39 -5.19 1.19
CA TYR A 147 -4.10 -4.72 1.68
C TYR A 147 -3.00 -5.80 1.60
N CYS A 148 -3.38 -7.05 1.86
CA CYS A 148 -2.42 -8.16 1.90
C CYS A 148 -1.99 -8.63 0.50
N SER A 149 -2.61 -8.13 -0.55
CA SER A 149 -2.34 -8.52 -1.93
C SER A 149 -1.48 -7.50 -2.69
N ARG A 150 -0.85 -6.58 -1.98
CA ARG A 150 0.03 -5.58 -2.57
C ARG A 150 1.42 -6.14 -2.81
N LEU A 151 2.16 -5.52 -3.72
CA LEU A 151 3.38 -6.08 -4.27
C LEU A 151 4.59 -5.22 -3.95
N ALA A 152 5.70 -5.87 -3.64
CA ALA A 152 7.01 -5.26 -3.53
C ALA A 152 7.90 -5.74 -4.68
N HIS A 153 9.01 -5.06 -4.87
CA HIS A 153 10.06 -5.48 -5.78
C HIS A 153 10.51 -6.91 -5.41
N PRO A 154 10.69 -7.81 -6.39
CA PRO A 154 11.02 -9.20 -6.07
C PRO A 154 12.34 -9.37 -5.31
N ASP A 155 13.29 -8.44 -5.48
CA ASP A 155 14.60 -8.52 -4.84
C ASP A 155 14.73 -7.62 -3.61
N TYR A 156 13.80 -6.66 -3.41
CA TYR A 156 13.87 -5.67 -2.34
C TYR A 156 12.51 -5.54 -1.64
N PRO A 157 12.31 -6.24 -0.51
CA PRO A 157 10.98 -6.38 0.09
C PRO A 157 10.37 -5.09 0.64
N VAL A 158 11.14 -4.01 0.77
CA VAL A 158 10.61 -2.71 1.20
C VAL A 158 10.48 -1.71 0.05
N VAL A 159 10.90 -2.08 -1.16
CA VAL A 159 10.75 -1.25 -2.35
C VAL A 159 9.40 -1.57 -2.98
N GLY A 160 8.51 -0.62 -2.91
CA GLY A 160 7.18 -0.72 -3.50
C GLY A 160 7.00 0.21 -4.69
N SER A 161 5.74 0.45 -5.03
CA SER A 161 5.35 1.35 -6.10
C SER A 161 4.16 2.23 -5.72
N GLY A 162 3.81 2.26 -4.44
CA GLY A 162 2.73 3.09 -3.92
C GLY A 162 3.06 4.57 -3.94
N PRO A 163 2.11 5.41 -3.49
CA PRO A 163 2.30 6.87 -3.55
C PRO A 163 3.43 7.41 -2.69
N PHE A 164 3.87 6.64 -1.70
CA PHE A 164 4.98 7.02 -0.82
C PHE A 164 6.02 5.91 -0.78
N ARG A 165 7.29 6.30 -0.70
CA ARG A 165 8.40 5.38 -0.48
C ARG A 165 8.88 5.47 0.97
N LEU A 166 9.30 4.35 1.51
CA LEU A 166 9.88 4.29 2.86
C LEU A 166 11.31 4.82 2.81
N SER A 167 11.55 5.96 3.46
CA SER A 167 12.88 6.60 3.47
C SER A 167 13.63 6.38 4.78
N VAL A 168 12.93 6.33 5.91
CA VAL A 168 13.51 6.05 7.22
C VAL A 168 12.62 5.05 7.95
N PHE A 169 13.24 4.02 8.50
CA PHE A 169 12.53 3.08 9.36
C PHE A 169 13.42 2.76 10.57
N GLU A 170 13.20 3.52 11.62
CA GLU A 170 13.94 3.43 12.87
C GLU A 170 12.95 3.29 14.04
N PRO A 171 13.39 2.81 15.21
CA PRO A 171 12.47 2.64 16.35
C PRO A 171 11.76 3.93 16.76
N GLU A 172 12.38 5.07 16.59
CA GLU A 172 11.82 6.36 17.01
C GLU A 172 11.16 7.14 15.89
N LEU A 173 11.45 6.80 14.62
CA LEU A 173 10.99 7.58 13.48
C LEU A 173 10.76 6.69 12.27
N VAL A 174 9.58 6.78 11.69
CA VAL A 174 9.30 6.22 10.38
C VAL A 174 8.94 7.38 9.46
N ARG A 175 9.67 7.51 8.35
CA ARG A 175 9.46 8.57 7.38
C ARG A 175 9.12 7.99 6.02
N LEU A 176 8.04 8.49 5.44
CA LEU A 176 7.62 8.21 4.08
C LEU A 176 7.80 9.46 3.25
N GLU A 177 8.32 9.33 2.04
CA GLU A 177 8.44 10.43 1.09
C GLU A 177 7.63 10.14 -0.16
N SER A 178 7.07 11.19 -0.76
CA SER A 178 6.25 11.03 -1.95
C SER A 178 7.02 10.37 -3.09
N HIS A 179 6.37 9.46 -3.77
CA HIS A 179 6.89 8.83 -4.98
C HIS A 179 6.50 9.69 -6.18
N GLU A 180 7.45 10.44 -6.71
CA GLU A 180 7.18 11.43 -7.76
C GLU A 180 6.68 10.78 -9.06
N GLN A 181 7.09 9.54 -9.32
CA GLN A 181 6.69 8.80 -10.51
C GLN A 181 5.48 7.90 -10.28
N TYR A 182 4.71 8.18 -9.22
CA TYR A 182 3.52 7.40 -8.92
C TYR A 182 2.50 7.48 -10.06
N HIS A 183 1.98 6.31 -10.47
CA HIS A 183 1.15 6.17 -11.67
C HIS A 183 -0.28 6.74 -11.53
N LEU A 184 -0.75 7.03 -10.32
CA LEU A 184 -2.09 7.58 -10.09
C LEU A 184 -2.07 9.05 -9.66
N GLY A 185 -0.95 9.73 -9.83
CA GLY A 185 -0.82 11.16 -9.57
C GLY A 185 0.01 11.48 -8.34
N HIS A 186 0.39 12.75 -8.20
CA HIS A 186 1.23 13.19 -7.11
C HIS A 186 0.44 13.28 -5.80
N PRO A 187 0.96 12.73 -4.70
CA PRO A 187 0.43 13.00 -3.38
C PRO A 187 0.51 14.50 -3.04
N LEU A 188 -0.46 14.99 -2.27
CA LEU A 188 -0.47 16.39 -1.83
C LEU A 188 0.59 16.66 -0.77
N LEU A 189 1.02 15.64 -0.05
CA LEU A 189 2.06 15.71 0.96
C LEU A 189 3.39 15.30 0.35
N LYS A 190 4.46 16.00 0.70
CA LYS A 190 5.81 15.60 0.33
C LYS A 190 6.29 14.42 1.16
N ALA A 191 5.96 14.42 2.44
CA ALA A 191 6.41 13.42 3.38
C ALA A 191 5.42 13.23 4.51
N ILE A 192 5.46 12.05 5.11
CA ILE A 192 4.72 11.71 6.32
C ILE A 192 5.74 11.13 7.29
N GLU A 193 5.75 11.66 8.52
CA GLU A 193 6.63 11.18 9.57
C GLU A 193 5.82 10.68 10.75
N TYR A 194 6.12 9.46 11.20
CA TYR A 194 5.59 8.92 12.44
C TYR A 194 6.66 9.04 13.51
N TRP A 195 6.41 9.89 14.49
CA TRP A 195 7.31 10.10 15.63
C TRP A 195 6.86 9.20 16.77
N ILE A 196 7.68 8.20 17.08
CA ILE A 196 7.34 7.22 18.11
C ILE A 196 7.68 7.82 19.46
N THR A 197 6.64 8.16 20.21
CA THR A 197 6.77 8.88 21.49
C THR A 197 5.94 8.19 22.58
N PRO A 198 6.31 6.97 22.99
CA PRO A 198 5.55 6.22 24.00
C PRO A 198 5.35 6.98 25.30
N GLN A 199 6.33 7.78 25.70
CA GLN A 199 6.31 8.53 26.95
C GLN A 199 5.18 9.57 26.99
N LEU A 200 4.84 10.19 25.85
CA LEU A 200 3.75 11.15 25.78
C LEU A 200 2.41 10.48 26.04
N PHE A 201 2.26 9.26 25.63
CA PHE A 201 1.03 8.49 25.77
C PHE A 201 0.96 7.80 27.14
N ASP A 202 2.11 7.32 27.66
CA ASP A 202 2.20 6.73 29.00
C ASP A 202 1.84 7.74 30.09
N TYR A 203 2.22 8.99 29.90
CA TYR A 203 1.89 10.07 30.83
C TYR A 203 0.39 10.31 30.89
N SER A 204 -0.32 10.02 29.85
CA SER A 204 -1.75 10.16 29.75
C SER A 204 -2.52 8.90 30.16
N LEU A 205 -1.83 7.87 30.66
CA LEU A 205 -2.45 6.66 31.21
C LEU A 205 -3.15 6.88 32.56
N GLY A 206 -3.22 8.09 33.05
CA GLY A 206 -4.31 8.47 33.93
C GLY A 206 -5.61 8.14 33.21
N THR A 207 -6.49 7.51 33.90
CA THR A 207 -7.69 6.80 33.52
C THR A 207 -8.62 7.42 32.47
N SER A 208 -8.49 8.68 32.14
CA SER A 208 -9.42 9.36 31.21
C SER A 208 -8.80 9.65 29.84
N CYS A 209 -7.56 9.26 29.61
CA CYS A 209 -6.81 9.76 28.46
C CYS A 209 -6.61 8.74 27.34
N ARG A 210 -7.24 7.57 27.40
CA ARG A 210 -7.21 6.61 26.30
C ARG A 210 -7.94 7.10 25.06
N HIS A 211 -9.03 7.84 25.26
CA HIS A 211 -9.80 8.37 24.14
C HIS A 211 -9.02 9.36 23.27
N PRO A 212 -8.32 10.35 23.82
CA PRO A 212 -7.53 11.26 22.99
C PRO A 212 -6.49 10.56 22.14
N VAL A 213 -5.84 9.50 22.68
CA VAL A 213 -4.84 8.73 21.93
C VAL A 213 -5.47 8.00 20.76
N GLN A 214 -6.61 7.33 20.97
CA GLN A 214 -7.31 6.60 19.92
C GLN A 214 -7.85 7.53 18.84
N ILE A 215 -8.41 8.66 19.25
CA ILE A 215 -8.93 9.67 18.32
C ILE A 215 -7.78 10.24 17.48
N ALA A 216 -6.65 10.57 18.09
CA ALA A 216 -5.51 11.10 17.36
C ALA A 216 -4.97 10.13 16.32
N ILE A 217 -4.91 8.85 16.64
CA ILE A 217 -4.48 7.80 15.70
C ILE A 217 -5.49 7.66 14.56
N GLY A 218 -6.78 7.61 14.87
CA GLY A 218 -7.83 7.51 13.88
C GLY A 218 -7.84 8.71 12.94
N GLU A 219 -7.76 9.91 13.48
CA GLU A 219 -7.69 11.13 12.69
C GLU A 219 -6.46 11.17 11.79
N ALA A 220 -5.33 10.74 12.29
CA ALA A 220 -4.10 10.71 11.51
C ALA A 220 -4.20 9.73 10.34
N ASP A 221 -4.74 8.54 10.58
CA ASP A 221 -4.93 7.54 9.54
C ASP A 221 -5.95 8.00 8.50
N GLU A 222 -7.06 8.58 8.95
CA GLU A 222 -8.07 9.13 8.05
C GLU A 222 -7.52 10.27 7.21
N LEU A 223 -6.76 11.17 7.82
CA LEU A 223 -6.17 12.29 7.11
C LEU A 223 -5.17 11.82 6.06
N ALA A 224 -4.34 10.86 6.39
CA ALA A 224 -3.39 10.27 5.44
C ALA A 224 -4.12 9.59 4.29
N SER A 225 -5.18 8.82 4.58
CA SER A 225 -6.00 8.16 3.56
C SER A 225 -6.67 9.16 2.62
N LEU A 226 -7.26 10.21 3.17
CA LEU A 226 -7.91 11.25 2.36
C LEU A 226 -6.94 11.94 1.43
N ARG A 227 -5.69 12.16 1.87
CA ARG A 227 -4.65 12.78 1.06
C ARG A 227 -4.20 11.90 -0.08
N LEU A 228 -4.29 10.59 0.08
CA LEU A 228 -3.90 9.64 -0.95
C LEU A 228 -4.97 9.43 -2.01
N VAL A 229 -6.23 9.59 -1.64
CA VAL A 229 -7.37 9.36 -2.55
C VAL A 229 -7.65 10.58 -3.42
N SER A 230 -7.31 11.76 -2.96
CA SER A 230 -7.50 12.99 -3.73
C SER A 230 -6.36 13.24 -4.69
#